data_4bbd51943aa9d2f10a748a92bc678a21
#
_entry.id   4bbd51943aa9d2f10a748a92bc678a21
#
_cell.length_a   1.000
_cell.length_b   1.000
_cell.length_c   1.000
_cell.angle_alpha   90.00
_cell.angle_beta   90.00
_cell.angle_gamma   90.00
#
_symmetry.space_group_name_H-M   'P 1'
#
loop_
_entity.id
_entity.type
_entity.pdbx_description
1 polymer ?
#
loop_
_entity_poly.entity_id
_entity_poly.type
_entity_poly.pdbx_seq_one_letter_code
_entity_poly.pdbx_strand_id
1 'polypeptide(L)'
;MNFSLAKTNKSNSITTTLAAVALGLSFSGVAVADSVTVVSWGGAYGKAQDLALFNDASKNSGIAINRESGASMSKVMLQVESGAVIWDLVVTGSGGAAAAATKGALEKIDFGIVDVSDFAPNTYTDYCVGSDVFSTVFAWDPDKYGEAGSDGAPNSWADFWDVEKFPGTRAMRLNNVDGVLEPAVMAMGVPRSEVYQFLSSEGGIEKAIDKVRELKPHIAVIWKSGAMQAQLMMDEEVDMTTGWNGRFDVAKKDGANVTYTFNEALSDYDCFGIPKGAPNKDLAMQFLAEVSKPEYQANLPFHITYGP
;
A
#
# COMPACT_ATOMS: atom_id res chain seq x y z
N MET A 1 15.86 88.97 -22.08
CA MET A 1 17.11 89.64 -21.66
C MET A 1 18.21 88.62 -21.68
N ASN A 2 19.19 88.93 -22.54
CA ASN A 2 20.45 88.18 -22.67
C ASN A 2 21.25 88.19 -21.39
N PHE A 3 22.03 87.12 -21.12
CA PHE A 3 23.46 87.22 -20.97
C PHE A 3 24.16 85.86 -21.00
N SER A 4 25.08 85.81 -21.87
CA SER A 4 26.11 84.94 -22.34
C SER A 4 27.31 84.87 -21.39
N LEU A 5 28.20 83.89 -21.70
CA LEU A 5 29.63 83.72 -21.37
C LEU A 5 29.94 82.81 -20.13
N ALA A 6 30.96 81.98 -20.11
CA ALA A 6 32.03 81.63 -21.07
C ALA A 6 32.69 80.28 -20.58
N LYS A 7 33.39 79.66 -21.51
CA LYS A 7 34.29 78.49 -21.37
C LYS A 7 35.36 78.61 -20.30
N THR A 8 35.75 77.53 -19.70
CA THR A 8 37.17 77.15 -19.63
C THR A 8 37.35 75.64 -19.50
N ASN A 9 38.12 75.09 -20.41
CA ASN A 9 38.68 73.76 -20.45
C ASN A 9 39.72 73.55 -19.32
N LYS A 10 39.70 72.40 -18.64
CA LYS A 10 40.92 71.76 -18.20
C LYS A 10 40.73 70.21 -18.19
N SER A 11 41.44 69.60 -19.09
CA SER A 11 41.73 68.23 -19.20
C SER A 11 42.53 67.75 -17.98
N ASN A 12 42.06 66.73 -17.26
CA ASN A 12 42.90 65.89 -16.42
C ASN A 12 42.50 64.44 -16.71
N SER A 13 43.38 63.76 -17.41
CA SER A 13 43.35 62.33 -17.63
C SER A 13 43.73 61.65 -16.33
N ILE A 14 42.77 60.96 -15.76
CA ILE A 14 42.99 59.97 -14.69
C ILE A 14 42.88 58.61 -15.32
N THR A 15 44.03 57.96 -15.45
CA THR A 15 44.13 56.54 -15.86
C THR A 15 43.64 55.64 -14.69
N THR A 16 42.43 55.15 -14.77
CA THR A 16 41.89 54.23 -13.79
C THR A 16 42.19 52.79 -14.26
N THR A 17 43.14 52.16 -13.58
CA THR A 17 43.46 50.72 -13.74
C THR A 17 42.31 49.91 -13.14
N LEU A 18 41.46 49.31 -13.99
CA LEU A 18 40.50 48.31 -13.52
C LEU A 18 41.23 46.99 -13.20
N ALA A 19 41.40 46.71 -11.93
CA ALA A 19 41.74 45.38 -11.47
C ALA A 19 40.44 44.53 -11.47
N ALA A 20 40.31 43.66 -12.44
CA ALA A 20 39.24 42.65 -12.48
C ALA A 20 39.51 41.58 -11.40
N VAL A 21 38.84 41.68 -10.25
CA VAL A 21 38.77 40.60 -9.28
C VAL A 21 37.73 39.62 -9.78
N ALA A 22 38.18 38.53 -10.41
CA ALA A 22 37.34 37.36 -10.71
C ALA A 22 37.03 36.65 -9.39
N LEU A 23 35.88 36.98 -8.77
CA LEU A 23 35.30 36.08 -7.73
C LEU A 23 34.83 34.80 -8.42
N GLY A 24 35.62 33.75 -8.30
CA GLY A 24 35.21 32.41 -8.61
C GLY A 24 34.09 31.98 -7.63
N LEU A 25 32.85 32.17 -8.04
CA LEU A 25 31.71 31.52 -7.39
C LEU A 25 31.82 30.00 -7.66
N SER A 26 32.51 29.30 -6.76
CA SER A 26 32.38 27.84 -6.68
C SER A 26 30.93 27.55 -6.26
N PHE A 27 30.06 27.26 -7.23
CA PHE A 27 28.80 26.58 -6.97
C PHE A 27 29.18 25.18 -6.45
N SER A 28 29.29 25.07 -5.13
CA SER A 28 29.17 23.76 -4.49
C SER A 28 27.73 23.33 -4.75
N GLY A 29 27.51 22.61 -5.85
CA GLY A 29 26.27 21.90 -6.07
C GLY A 29 26.08 21.02 -4.84
N VAL A 30 25.11 21.34 -4.00
CA VAL A 30 24.59 20.37 -3.04
C VAL A 30 24.10 19.24 -3.94
N ALA A 31 24.85 18.14 -3.95
CA ALA A 31 24.36 16.91 -4.55
C ALA A 31 23.07 16.60 -3.79
N VAL A 32 21.94 16.84 -4.41
CA VAL A 32 20.66 16.28 -3.94
C VAL A 32 20.90 14.78 -3.97
N ALA A 33 20.94 14.17 -2.80
CA ALA A 33 21.07 12.72 -2.74
C ALA A 33 19.94 12.14 -3.59
N ASP A 34 20.31 11.28 -4.54
CA ASP A 34 19.32 10.56 -5.35
C ASP A 34 18.37 9.86 -4.40
N SER A 35 17.08 10.10 -4.54
CA SER A 35 16.06 9.59 -3.63
C SER A 35 14.96 8.87 -4.40
N VAL A 36 14.39 7.84 -3.79
CA VAL A 36 13.27 7.06 -4.32
C VAL A 36 11.98 7.43 -3.57
N THR A 37 10.95 7.80 -4.29
CA THR A 37 9.62 8.01 -3.70
C THR A 37 8.91 6.65 -3.56
N VAL A 38 8.78 6.19 -2.31
CA VAL A 38 8.16 4.91 -1.97
C VAL A 38 6.78 5.14 -1.39
N VAL A 39 5.76 4.61 -2.06
CA VAL A 39 4.35 4.82 -1.70
C VAL A 39 3.72 3.52 -1.21
N SER A 40 3.07 3.57 -0.04
CA SER A 40 2.44 2.41 0.58
C SER A 40 1.04 2.74 1.13
N TRP A 41 0.41 1.76 1.78
CA TRP A 41 -0.94 1.89 2.34
C TRP A 41 -1.04 2.80 3.56
N GLY A 42 0.07 3.00 4.30
CA GLY A 42 0.11 3.81 5.51
C GLY A 42 -0.47 3.13 6.76
N GLY A 43 -0.72 3.93 7.80
CA GLY A 43 -1.19 3.44 9.11
C GLY A 43 -0.19 2.46 9.77
N ALA A 44 -0.70 1.50 10.55
CA ALA A 44 0.13 0.49 11.23
C ALA A 44 1.00 -0.32 10.26
N TYR A 45 0.49 -0.65 9.07
CA TYR A 45 1.26 -1.36 8.04
C TYR A 45 2.45 -0.53 7.52
N GLY A 46 2.22 0.74 7.16
CA GLY A 46 3.31 1.61 6.71
C GLY A 46 4.39 1.77 7.79
N LYS A 47 3.98 1.92 9.06
CA LYS A 47 4.91 1.96 10.20
C LYS A 47 5.69 0.64 10.34
N ALA A 48 5.03 -0.51 10.18
CA ALA A 48 5.68 -1.81 10.22
C ALA A 48 6.71 -1.95 9.10
N GLN A 49 6.38 -1.54 7.87
CA GLN A 49 7.32 -1.53 6.75
C GLN A 49 8.52 -0.58 7.00
N ASP A 50 8.28 0.59 7.55
CA ASP A 50 9.38 1.53 7.88
C ASP A 50 10.36 0.88 8.86
N LEU A 51 9.87 0.20 9.89
CA LEU A 51 10.69 -0.44 10.92
C LEU A 51 11.37 -1.73 10.44
N ALA A 52 10.68 -2.54 9.66
CA ALA A 52 11.17 -3.85 9.23
C ALA A 52 12.03 -3.78 7.97
N LEU A 53 11.60 -2.96 6.99
CA LEU A 53 12.11 -3.00 5.63
C LEU A 53 12.88 -1.72 5.28
N PHE A 54 12.23 -0.56 5.32
CA PHE A 54 12.70 0.61 4.62
C PHE A 54 13.84 1.35 5.30
N ASN A 55 13.83 1.48 6.65
CA ASN A 55 14.85 2.26 7.36
C ASN A 55 16.23 1.65 7.20
N ASP A 56 16.36 0.35 7.42
CA ASP A 56 17.63 -0.35 7.33
C ASP A 56 18.07 -0.54 5.86
N ALA A 57 17.15 -0.85 4.95
CA ALA A 57 17.45 -0.94 3.52
C ALA A 57 17.95 0.41 2.96
N SER A 58 17.32 1.52 3.32
CA SER A 58 17.78 2.86 2.93
C SER A 58 19.17 3.17 3.48
N LYS A 59 19.38 2.88 4.76
CA LYS A 59 20.69 3.10 5.42
C LYS A 59 21.80 2.25 4.79
N ASN A 60 21.54 0.97 4.52
CA ASN A 60 22.55 0.03 4.05
C ASN A 60 22.87 0.22 2.56
N SER A 61 21.88 0.58 1.74
CA SER A 61 22.09 0.91 0.32
C SER A 61 22.65 2.31 0.10
N GLY A 62 22.51 3.22 1.07
CA GLY A 62 22.80 4.65 0.89
C GLY A 62 21.77 5.39 0.03
N ILE A 63 20.69 4.73 -0.37
CA ILE A 63 19.61 5.32 -1.17
C ILE A 63 18.62 6.00 -0.22
N ALA A 64 18.50 7.32 -0.34
CA ALA A 64 17.50 8.07 0.41
C ALA A 64 16.09 7.75 -0.11
N ILE A 65 15.10 7.69 0.79
CA ILE A 65 13.71 7.45 0.41
C ILE A 65 12.78 8.58 0.89
N ASN A 66 11.82 8.94 0.04
CA ASN A 66 10.70 9.79 0.38
C ASN A 66 9.48 8.90 0.59
N ARG A 67 8.90 8.91 1.80
CA ARG A 67 7.76 8.05 2.13
C ARG A 67 6.44 8.77 1.91
N GLU A 68 5.56 8.14 1.14
CA GLU A 68 4.18 8.57 0.95
C GLU A 68 3.20 7.47 1.34
N SER A 69 1.97 7.85 1.64
CA SER A 69 0.87 6.93 1.93
C SER A 69 -0.29 7.11 0.95
N GLY A 70 -1.19 6.14 0.92
CA GLY A 70 -2.35 6.16 0.03
C GLY A 70 -2.03 5.64 -1.37
N ALA A 71 -1.22 4.57 -1.42
CA ALA A 71 -0.97 3.79 -2.63
C ALA A 71 -2.29 3.47 -3.38
N SER A 72 -2.24 3.53 -4.70
CA SER A 72 -3.40 3.25 -5.55
C SER A 72 -2.95 2.99 -6.97
N MET A 73 -3.25 1.81 -7.50
CA MET A 73 -2.96 1.49 -8.89
C MET A 73 -3.77 2.35 -9.87
N SER A 74 -4.95 2.81 -9.51
CA SER A 74 -5.69 3.79 -10.32
C SER A 74 -4.95 5.12 -10.45
N LYS A 75 -4.30 5.58 -9.37
CA LYS A 75 -3.44 6.78 -9.42
C LYS A 75 -2.18 6.53 -10.25
N VAL A 76 -1.56 5.35 -10.12
CA VAL A 76 -0.41 4.97 -10.97
C VAL A 76 -0.80 5.00 -12.44
N MET A 77 -1.89 4.34 -12.81
CA MET A 77 -2.36 4.33 -14.20
C MET A 77 -2.64 5.73 -14.74
N LEU A 78 -3.24 6.61 -13.93
CA LEU A 78 -3.49 8.01 -14.31
C LEU A 78 -2.18 8.80 -14.50
N GLN A 79 -1.19 8.63 -13.61
CA GLN A 79 0.12 9.26 -13.75
C GLN A 79 0.83 8.80 -15.04
N VAL A 80 0.81 7.50 -15.32
CA VAL A 80 1.41 6.93 -16.54
C VAL A 80 0.69 7.43 -17.80
N GLU A 81 -0.63 7.41 -17.81
CA GLU A 81 -1.44 7.88 -18.94
C GLU A 81 -1.22 9.38 -19.24
N SER A 82 -1.08 10.19 -18.21
CA SER A 82 -0.80 11.62 -18.34
C SER A 82 0.67 11.96 -18.64
N GLY A 83 1.59 10.98 -18.54
CA GLY A 83 3.03 11.19 -18.65
C GLY A 83 3.64 12.01 -17.49
N ALA A 84 2.94 12.12 -16.37
CA ALA A 84 3.36 12.90 -15.19
C ALA A 84 3.56 11.96 -13.98
N VAL A 85 4.45 10.98 -14.14
CA VAL A 85 4.78 10.02 -13.09
C VAL A 85 5.66 10.69 -12.04
N ILE A 86 5.26 10.60 -10.76
CA ILE A 86 5.97 11.18 -9.61
C ILE A 86 6.37 10.13 -8.56
N TRP A 87 5.88 8.90 -8.69
CA TRP A 87 6.19 7.80 -7.80
C TRP A 87 7.22 6.87 -8.42
N ASP A 88 8.14 6.35 -7.61
CA ASP A 88 9.21 5.46 -8.08
C ASP A 88 8.96 3.99 -7.72
N LEU A 89 8.46 3.74 -6.51
CA LEU A 89 8.16 2.39 -6.02
C LEU A 89 6.82 2.41 -5.29
N VAL A 90 5.92 1.50 -5.63
CA VAL A 90 4.55 1.48 -5.09
C VAL A 90 4.20 0.10 -4.58
N VAL A 91 3.68 0.05 -3.34
CA VAL A 91 3.08 -1.17 -2.79
C VAL A 91 1.66 -1.34 -3.31
N THR A 92 1.32 -2.54 -3.73
CA THR A 92 -0.02 -2.88 -4.24
C THR A 92 -0.34 -4.35 -3.97
N GLY A 93 -1.62 -4.69 -3.89
CA GLY A 93 -2.04 -6.09 -3.89
C GLY A 93 -1.82 -6.76 -5.24
N SER A 94 -1.71 -8.08 -5.26
CA SER A 94 -1.44 -8.91 -6.44
C SER A 94 -2.38 -8.62 -7.61
N GLY A 95 -3.69 -8.51 -7.35
CA GLY A 95 -4.71 -8.18 -8.35
C GLY A 95 -4.52 -6.79 -8.96
N GLY A 96 -4.15 -5.80 -8.14
CA GLY A 96 -3.85 -4.44 -8.59
C GLY A 96 -2.62 -4.39 -9.50
N ALA A 97 -1.56 -5.12 -9.14
CA ALA A 97 -0.37 -5.26 -9.96
C ALA A 97 -0.68 -5.92 -11.32
N ALA A 98 -1.44 -7.01 -11.32
CA ALA A 98 -1.84 -7.71 -12.55
C ALA A 98 -2.65 -6.80 -13.50
N ALA A 99 -3.61 -6.05 -12.95
CA ALA A 99 -4.41 -5.11 -13.73
C ALA A 99 -3.56 -3.97 -14.31
N ALA A 100 -2.64 -3.40 -13.52
CA ALA A 100 -1.74 -2.35 -13.99
C ALA A 100 -0.73 -2.87 -15.04
N ALA A 101 -0.19 -4.06 -14.85
CA ALA A 101 0.70 -4.71 -15.81
C ALA A 101 0.01 -4.96 -17.16
N THR A 102 -1.24 -5.44 -17.15
CA THR A 102 -2.03 -5.65 -18.36
C THR A 102 -2.24 -4.36 -19.16
N LYS A 103 -2.31 -3.22 -18.47
CA LYS A 103 -2.42 -1.90 -19.08
C LYS A 103 -1.07 -1.25 -19.42
N GLY A 104 0.04 -1.95 -19.19
CA GLY A 104 1.39 -1.44 -19.44
C GLY A 104 1.80 -0.29 -18.51
N ALA A 105 1.19 -0.21 -17.32
CA ALA A 105 1.42 0.86 -16.34
C ALA A 105 2.57 0.56 -15.36
N LEU A 106 3.21 -0.60 -15.46
CA LEU A 106 4.37 -0.96 -14.63
C LEU A 106 5.59 -1.27 -15.51
N GLU A 107 6.76 -0.98 -14.98
CA GLU A 107 8.04 -1.42 -15.53
C GLU A 107 8.23 -2.93 -15.28
N LYS A 108 8.94 -3.60 -16.16
CA LYS A 108 9.40 -4.96 -15.88
C LYS A 108 10.48 -4.94 -14.81
N ILE A 109 10.41 -5.90 -13.92
CA ILE A 109 11.45 -6.14 -12.91
C ILE A 109 12.66 -6.78 -13.60
N ASP A 110 13.83 -6.27 -13.29
CA ASP A 110 15.09 -6.86 -13.74
C ASP A 110 15.58 -7.89 -12.70
N PHE A 111 15.30 -9.15 -12.95
CA PHE A 111 15.75 -10.25 -12.10
C PHE A 111 17.26 -10.55 -12.20
N GLY A 112 17.99 -9.82 -13.02
CA GLY A 112 19.46 -9.77 -12.95
C GLY A 112 19.96 -8.88 -11.82
N ILE A 113 19.10 -8.01 -11.29
CA ILE A 113 19.36 -7.08 -10.18
C ILE A 113 18.62 -7.54 -8.92
N VAL A 114 17.32 -7.87 -9.03
CA VAL A 114 16.46 -8.29 -7.92
C VAL A 114 16.50 -9.81 -7.80
N ASP A 115 17.09 -10.32 -6.72
CA ASP A 115 17.09 -11.75 -6.43
C ASP A 115 15.78 -12.16 -5.75
N VAL A 116 15.10 -13.13 -6.34
CA VAL A 116 13.84 -13.71 -5.84
C VAL A 116 13.96 -15.20 -5.51
N SER A 117 15.18 -15.73 -5.40
CA SER A 117 15.42 -17.17 -5.19
C SER A 117 14.87 -17.69 -3.86
N ASP A 118 14.77 -16.83 -2.85
CA ASP A 118 14.23 -17.15 -1.51
C ASP A 118 12.73 -16.84 -1.38
N PHE A 119 12.09 -16.31 -2.43
CA PHE A 119 10.67 -15.97 -2.37
C PHE A 119 9.77 -17.20 -2.48
N ALA A 120 8.67 -17.17 -1.76
CA ALA A 120 7.65 -18.20 -1.88
C ALA A 120 7.10 -18.27 -3.33
N PRO A 121 6.76 -19.47 -3.83
CA PRO A 121 6.19 -19.59 -5.17
C PRO A 121 4.93 -18.71 -5.33
N ASN A 122 4.84 -18.06 -6.50
CA ASN A 122 3.72 -17.19 -6.88
C ASN A 122 3.59 -15.88 -6.10
N THR A 123 4.61 -15.45 -5.34
CA THR A 123 4.62 -14.13 -4.69
C THR A 123 5.36 -13.06 -5.49
N TYR A 124 5.76 -13.34 -6.72
CA TYR A 124 6.33 -12.37 -7.65
C TYR A 124 5.89 -12.65 -9.09
N THR A 125 5.98 -11.64 -9.93
CA THR A 125 5.67 -11.67 -11.37
C THR A 125 6.70 -10.85 -12.12
N ASP A 126 6.64 -10.81 -13.45
CA ASP A 126 7.49 -9.92 -14.27
C ASP A 126 7.39 -8.42 -13.86
N TYR A 127 6.38 -8.01 -13.08
CA TYR A 127 6.07 -6.61 -12.84
C TYR A 127 5.95 -6.25 -11.35
N CYS A 128 6.02 -7.22 -10.46
CA CYS A 128 6.00 -6.94 -9.04
C CYS A 128 6.69 -8.05 -8.23
N VAL A 129 7.29 -7.66 -7.10
CA VAL A 129 7.99 -8.55 -6.16
C VAL A 129 7.30 -8.46 -4.80
N GLY A 130 6.97 -9.59 -4.20
CA GLY A 130 6.27 -9.68 -2.94
C GLY A 130 6.88 -8.84 -1.83
N SER A 131 6.05 -8.27 -0.99
CA SER A 131 6.46 -7.53 0.20
C SER A 131 5.98 -8.20 1.48
N ASP A 132 4.88 -8.90 1.42
CA ASP A 132 4.29 -9.66 2.53
C ASP A 132 3.09 -10.48 2.06
N VAL A 133 2.73 -11.47 2.90
CA VAL A 133 1.52 -12.28 2.74
C VAL A 133 0.56 -11.99 3.87
N PHE A 134 -0.69 -11.70 3.55
CA PHE A 134 -1.73 -11.41 4.52
C PHE A 134 -2.98 -12.26 4.29
N SER A 135 -3.91 -12.19 5.24
CA SER A 135 -5.20 -12.86 5.12
C SER A 135 -6.35 -11.88 5.32
N THR A 136 -7.31 -11.92 4.39
CA THR A 136 -8.64 -11.33 4.62
C THR A 136 -9.44 -12.29 5.48
N VAL A 137 -9.88 -11.79 6.61
CA VAL A 137 -10.66 -12.49 7.64
C VAL A 137 -11.91 -11.69 7.98
N PHE A 138 -12.77 -12.21 8.81
CA PHE A 138 -13.71 -11.41 9.56
C PHE A 138 -13.37 -11.47 11.05
N ALA A 139 -13.59 -10.37 11.74
CA ALA A 139 -13.33 -10.17 13.15
C ALA A 139 -14.60 -9.73 13.86
N TRP A 140 -14.65 -9.99 15.17
CA TRP A 140 -15.81 -9.68 15.99
C TRP A 140 -15.42 -9.34 17.45
N ASP A 141 -16.37 -8.79 18.19
CA ASP A 141 -16.28 -8.57 19.62
C ASP A 141 -16.45 -9.91 20.39
N PRO A 142 -15.39 -10.41 21.08
CA PRO A 142 -15.46 -11.67 21.79
C PRO A 142 -16.39 -11.66 23.02
N ASP A 143 -16.64 -10.52 23.63
CA ASP A 143 -17.61 -10.41 24.75
C ASP A 143 -19.04 -10.69 24.29
N LYS A 144 -19.30 -10.47 22.99
CA LYS A 144 -20.62 -10.65 22.40
C LYS A 144 -20.82 -12.05 21.81
N TYR A 145 -19.79 -12.62 21.19
CA TYR A 145 -19.93 -13.88 20.45
C TYR A 145 -18.94 -14.97 20.85
N GLY A 146 -18.14 -14.75 21.89
CA GLY A 146 -17.11 -15.67 22.37
C GLY A 146 -15.77 -15.51 21.65
N GLU A 147 -14.72 -16.00 22.29
CA GLU A 147 -13.37 -16.02 21.70
C GLU A 147 -13.30 -16.97 20.49
N ALA A 148 -12.44 -16.64 19.55
CA ALA A 148 -12.19 -17.48 18.39
C ALA A 148 -11.82 -18.91 18.80
N GLY A 149 -12.50 -19.91 18.23
CA GLY A 149 -12.33 -21.31 18.55
C GLY A 149 -13.11 -21.82 19.76
N SER A 150 -13.85 -20.95 20.48
CA SER A 150 -14.76 -21.41 21.54
C SER A 150 -16.07 -21.96 20.95
N ASP A 151 -16.75 -22.80 21.73
CA ASP A 151 -18.02 -23.39 21.31
C ASP A 151 -19.08 -22.33 21.03
N GLY A 152 -19.67 -22.37 19.85
CA GLY A 152 -20.72 -21.45 19.43
C GLY A 152 -20.24 -20.12 18.88
N ALA A 153 -18.94 -19.80 18.95
CA ALA A 153 -18.38 -18.60 18.33
C ALA A 153 -18.45 -18.65 16.80
N PRO A 154 -18.46 -17.48 16.12
CA PRO A 154 -18.40 -17.43 14.66
C PRO A 154 -17.15 -18.13 14.11
N ASN A 155 -17.28 -18.92 13.04
CA ASN A 155 -16.15 -19.68 12.52
C ASN A 155 -16.16 -19.83 10.98
N SER A 156 -17.12 -19.27 10.29
CA SER A 156 -17.24 -19.37 8.83
C SER A 156 -17.81 -18.09 8.23
N TRP A 157 -17.64 -17.89 6.93
CA TRP A 157 -18.32 -16.79 6.27
C TRP A 157 -19.85 -16.92 6.34
N ALA A 158 -20.38 -18.15 6.41
CA ALA A 158 -21.81 -18.36 6.65
C ALA A 158 -22.26 -17.76 7.99
N ASP A 159 -21.44 -17.89 9.06
CA ASP A 159 -21.73 -17.26 10.35
C ASP A 159 -21.68 -15.72 10.28
N PHE A 160 -20.78 -15.14 9.49
CA PHE A 160 -20.76 -13.70 9.28
C PHE A 160 -22.05 -13.19 8.60
N TRP A 161 -22.67 -13.99 7.74
CA TRP A 161 -23.96 -13.69 7.08
C TRP A 161 -25.18 -14.04 7.95
N ASP A 162 -25.05 -14.93 8.96
CA ASP A 162 -26.16 -15.36 9.81
C ASP A 162 -26.44 -14.32 10.91
N VAL A 163 -27.26 -13.35 10.55
CA VAL A 163 -27.67 -12.26 11.45
C VAL A 163 -28.73 -12.68 12.48
N GLU A 164 -29.33 -13.87 12.34
CA GLU A 164 -30.26 -14.44 13.32
C GLU A 164 -29.47 -15.12 14.45
N LYS A 165 -28.46 -15.94 14.12
CA LYS A 165 -27.58 -16.58 15.09
C LYS A 165 -26.60 -15.60 15.73
N PHE A 166 -26.08 -14.67 14.98
CA PHE A 166 -25.13 -13.63 15.41
C PHE A 166 -25.71 -12.24 15.14
N PRO A 167 -26.72 -11.80 15.94
CA PRO A 167 -27.36 -10.52 15.71
C PRO A 167 -26.42 -9.36 16.01
N GLY A 168 -26.51 -8.27 15.21
CA GLY A 168 -25.71 -7.05 15.40
C GLY A 168 -25.29 -6.42 14.09
N THR A 169 -24.46 -5.39 14.22
CA THR A 169 -24.00 -4.58 13.10
C THR A 169 -22.79 -5.20 12.40
N ARG A 170 -22.68 -4.96 11.08
CA ARG A 170 -21.55 -5.40 10.25
C ARG A 170 -20.85 -4.19 9.64
N ALA A 171 -19.54 -4.32 9.45
CA ALA A 171 -18.81 -3.46 8.54
C ALA A 171 -18.12 -4.30 7.45
N MET A 172 -18.05 -3.76 6.26
CA MET A 172 -17.40 -4.41 5.11
C MET A 172 -16.68 -3.40 4.24
N ARG A 173 -15.67 -3.87 3.50
CA ARG A 173 -15.12 -3.12 2.38
C ARG A 173 -15.92 -3.42 1.13
N LEU A 174 -16.57 -2.41 0.55
CA LEU A 174 -17.37 -2.57 -0.67
C LEU A 174 -16.92 -1.64 -1.82
N ASN A 175 -15.77 -1.00 -1.69
CA ASN A 175 -15.19 -0.15 -2.73
C ASN A 175 -14.23 -0.91 -3.67
N ASN A 176 -14.05 -2.19 -3.45
CA ASN A 176 -13.32 -3.14 -4.27
C ASN A 176 -14.04 -4.50 -4.20
N VAL A 177 -13.84 -5.34 -5.19
CA VAL A 177 -14.43 -6.71 -5.22
C VAL A 177 -13.55 -7.74 -4.53
N ASP A 178 -12.25 -7.46 -4.41
CA ASP A 178 -11.30 -8.37 -3.77
C ASP A 178 -11.68 -8.61 -2.30
N GLY A 179 -11.82 -9.87 -1.92
CA GLY A 179 -12.20 -10.25 -0.56
C GLY A 179 -13.66 -9.91 -0.20
N VAL A 180 -14.54 -9.77 -1.18
CA VAL A 180 -15.98 -9.53 -1.03
C VAL A 180 -16.80 -10.63 -1.66
N LEU A 181 -16.53 -10.98 -2.91
CA LEU A 181 -17.32 -11.97 -3.64
C LEU A 181 -17.00 -13.39 -3.19
N GLU A 182 -15.75 -13.71 -2.90
CA GLU A 182 -15.31 -15.00 -2.41
C GLU A 182 -15.98 -15.36 -1.06
N PRO A 183 -15.98 -14.47 -0.03
CA PRO A 183 -16.75 -14.65 1.19
C PRO A 183 -18.23 -14.87 0.95
N ALA A 184 -18.84 -14.11 0.06
CA ALA A 184 -20.25 -14.25 -0.25
C ALA A 184 -20.58 -15.61 -0.88
N VAL A 185 -19.71 -16.11 -1.76
CA VAL A 185 -19.86 -17.43 -2.38
C VAL A 185 -19.71 -18.55 -1.35
N MET A 186 -18.72 -18.45 -0.44
CA MET A 186 -18.55 -19.41 0.66
C MET A 186 -19.73 -19.36 1.63
N ALA A 187 -20.29 -18.18 1.91
CA ALA A 187 -21.50 -18.03 2.72
C ALA A 187 -22.77 -18.65 2.09
N MET A 188 -22.75 -18.93 0.77
CA MET A 188 -23.80 -19.74 0.12
C MET A 188 -23.56 -21.26 0.26
N GLY A 189 -22.50 -21.70 0.92
CA GLY A 189 -22.14 -23.11 1.11
C GLY A 189 -21.33 -23.69 -0.04
N VAL A 190 -20.78 -22.87 -0.94
CA VAL A 190 -19.89 -23.33 -2.01
C VAL A 190 -18.51 -23.63 -1.38
N PRO A 191 -17.94 -24.81 -1.59
CA PRO A 191 -16.63 -25.17 -1.08
C PRO A 191 -15.55 -24.19 -1.59
N ARG A 192 -14.58 -23.85 -0.73
CA ARG A 192 -13.49 -22.90 -1.10
C ARG A 192 -12.74 -23.29 -2.38
N SER A 193 -12.61 -24.57 -2.66
CA SER A 193 -11.96 -25.09 -3.89
C SER A 193 -12.77 -24.79 -5.17
N GLU A 194 -14.05 -24.47 -5.05
CA GLU A 194 -14.97 -24.27 -6.16
C GLU A 194 -15.38 -22.79 -6.35
N VAL A 195 -14.93 -21.88 -5.45
CA VAL A 195 -15.31 -20.47 -5.43
C VAL A 195 -15.05 -19.79 -6.77
N TYR A 196 -13.86 -19.93 -7.34
CA TYR A 196 -13.53 -19.29 -8.61
C TYR A 196 -14.21 -19.96 -9.81
N GLN A 197 -14.47 -21.26 -9.74
CA GLN A 197 -15.29 -21.95 -10.74
C GLN A 197 -16.71 -21.41 -10.70
N PHE A 198 -17.28 -21.22 -9.52
CA PHE A 198 -18.61 -20.62 -9.34
C PHE A 198 -18.66 -19.19 -9.89
N LEU A 199 -17.71 -18.34 -9.51
CA LEU A 199 -17.63 -16.96 -9.98
C LEU A 199 -17.46 -16.84 -11.50
N SER A 200 -16.79 -17.81 -12.13
CA SER A 200 -16.59 -17.88 -13.59
C SER A 200 -17.78 -18.50 -14.34
N SER A 201 -18.76 -19.06 -13.62
CA SER A 201 -19.97 -19.62 -14.23
C SER A 201 -20.95 -18.54 -14.67
N GLU A 202 -21.88 -18.88 -15.57
CA GLU A 202 -22.95 -17.97 -15.99
C GLU A 202 -23.80 -17.52 -14.79
N GLY A 203 -23.88 -16.21 -14.58
CA GLY A 203 -24.60 -15.61 -13.46
C GLY A 203 -23.94 -15.81 -12.08
N GLY A 204 -22.71 -16.35 -12.01
CA GLY A 204 -22.02 -16.59 -10.74
C GLY A 204 -21.69 -15.30 -9.99
N ILE A 205 -21.20 -14.30 -10.71
CA ILE A 205 -20.89 -12.97 -10.13
C ILE A 205 -22.16 -12.29 -9.63
N GLU A 206 -23.25 -12.31 -10.41
CA GLU A 206 -24.53 -11.72 -10.05
C GLU A 206 -25.10 -12.35 -8.77
N LYS A 207 -25.02 -13.68 -8.64
CA LYS A 207 -25.46 -14.39 -7.43
C LYS A 207 -24.60 -14.01 -6.21
N ALA A 208 -23.30 -13.87 -6.37
CA ALA A 208 -22.43 -13.42 -5.30
C ALA A 208 -22.75 -11.98 -4.86
N ILE A 209 -23.02 -11.08 -5.81
CA ILE A 209 -23.47 -9.72 -5.53
C ILE A 209 -24.82 -9.71 -4.81
N ASP A 210 -25.76 -10.56 -5.22
CA ASP A 210 -27.06 -10.67 -4.55
C ASP A 210 -26.90 -11.16 -3.12
N LYS A 211 -25.98 -12.12 -2.87
CA LYS A 211 -25.64 -12.56 -1.52
C LYS A 211 -25.08 -11.42 -0.65
N VAL A 212 -24.22 -10.57 -1.21
CA VAL A 212 -23.75 -9.36 -0.51
C VAL A 212 -24.90 -8.40 -0.20
N ARG A 213 -25.87 -8.26 -1.11
CA ARG A 213 -27.05 -7.40 -0.91
C ARG A 213 -27.94 -7.86 0.26
N GLU A 214 -27.96 -9.15 0.59
CA GLU A 214 -28.69 -9.66 1.77
C GLU A 214 -28.21 -9.02 3.07
N LEU A 215 -26.89 -8.77 3.19
CA LEU A 215 -26.32 -8.10 4.37
C LEU A 215 -26.57 -6.59 4.42
N LYS A 216 -26.98 -5.96 3.33
CA LYS A 216 -27.10 -4.48 3.24
C LYS A 216 -27.85 -3.83 4.41
N PRO A 217 -28.98 -4.39 4.91
CA PRO A 217 -29.70 -3.83 6.06
C PRO A 217 -28.90 -3.85 7.36
N HIS A 218 -27.88 -4.70 7.47
CA HIS A 218 -27.06 -4.95 8.66
C HIS A 218 -25.68 -4.30 8.55
N ILE A 219 -25.30 -3.74 7.40
CA ILE A 219 -24.03 -3.03 7.20
C ILE A 219 -24.18 -1.61 7.72
N ALA A 220 -23.64 -1.36 8.91
CA ALA A 220 -23.61 -0.03 9.51
C ALA A 220 -22.53 0.85 8.86
N VAL A 221 -21.38 0.27 8.51
CA VAL A 221 -20.23 1.02 7.99
C VAL A 221 -19.63 0.32 6.77
N ILE A 222 -19.34 1.10 5.71
CA ILE A 222 -18.50 0.69 4.60
C ILE A 222 -17.13 1.34 4.80
N TRP A 223 -16.14 0.53 5.20
CA TRP A 223 -14.80 1.04 5.42
C TRP A 223 -13.97 1.07 4.12
N LYS A 224 -12.95 1.95 4.08
CA LYS A 224 -12.16 2.22 2.86
C LYS A 224 -10.66 2.05 3.06
N SER A 225 -10.19 1.84 4.30
CA SER A 225 -8.77 1.68 4.62
C SER A 225 -8.56 0.72 5.78
N GLY A 226 -7.37 0.09 5.83
CA GLY A 226 -7.03 -0.79 6.94
C GLY A 226 -6.96 -0.11 8.30
N ALA A 227 -6.70 1.20 8.35
CA ALA A 227 -6.79 1.96 9.59
C ALA A 227 -8.23 2.07 10.07
N MET A 228 -9.18 2.31 9.15
CA MET A 228 -10.60 2.43 9.50
C MET A 228 -11.17 1.10 10.02
N GLN A 229 -10.86 -0.05 9.41
CA GLN A 229 -11.34 -1.35 9.92
C GLN A 229 -10.89 -1.63 11.35
N ALA A 230 -9.63 -1.30 11.69
CA ALA A 230 -9.09 -1.46 13.03
C ALA A 230 -9.75 -0.49 14.02
N GLN A 231 -9.96 0.76 13.62
CA GLN A 231 -10.59 1.80 14.42
C GLN A 231 -12.03 1.46 14.79
N LEU A 232 -12.81 0.88 13.85
CA LEU A 232 -14.18 0.46 14.10
C LEU A 232 -14.30 -0.55 15.24
N MET A 233 -13.31 -1.45 15.37
CA MET A 233 -13.27 -2.41 16.48
C MET A 233 -12.73 -1.79 17.76
N MET A 234 -11.78 -0.84 17.66
CA MET A 234 -11.26 -0.11 18.80
C MET A 234 -12.33 0.75 19.48
N ASP A 235 -13.19 1.37 18.68
CA ASP A 235 -14.26 2.27 19.16
C ASP A 235 -15.58 1.51 19.40
N GLU A 236 -15.61 0.19 19.22
CA GLU A 236 -16.81 -0.67 19.38
C GLU A 236 -18.01 -0.19 18.52
N GLU A 237 -17.72 0.44 17.35
CA GLU A 237 -18.77 0.98 16.47
C GLU A 237 -19.57 -0.11 15.75
N VAL A 238 -18.97 -1.30 15.58
CA VAL A 238 -19.60 -2.45 14.93
C VAL A 238 -19.28 -3.74 15.66
N ASP A 239 -20.18 -4.71 15.55
CA ASP A 239 -20.05 -5.99 16.23
C ASP A 239 -19.17 -6.97 15.46
N MET A 240 -19.18 -6.89 14.14
CA MET A 240 -18.33 -7.68 13.24
C MET A 240 -17.86 -6.84 12.07
N THR A 241 -16.65 -7.13 11.58
CA THR A 241 -16.13 -6.49 10.37
C THR A 241 -15.25 -7.45 9.56
N THR A 242 -15.28 -7.33 8.24
CA THR A 242 -14.24 -7.92 7.40
C THR A 242 -12.96 -7.12 7.52
N GLY A 243 -11.80 -7.72 7.25
CA GLY A 243 -10.55 -6.98 7.24
C GLY A 243 -9.31 -7.86 7.15
N TRP A 244 -8.16 -7.24 7.36
CA TRP A 244 -6.87 -7.91 7.28
C TRP A 244 -6.33 -8.25 8.67
N ASN A 245 -5.92 -9.50 8.87
CA ASN A 245 -5.51 -10.06 10.16
C ASN A 245 -4.52 -9.18 10.93
N GLY A 246 -3.43 -8.75 10.31
CA GLY A 246 -2.39 -7.96 10.99
C GLY A 246 -2.88 -6.62 11.53
N ARG A 247 -3.93 -6.02 10.92
CA ARG A 247 -4.54 -4.79 11.44
C ARG A 247 -5.33 -5.04 12.72
N PHE A 248 -6.02 -6.18 12.81
CA PHE A 248 -6.73 -6.58 14.02
C PHE A 248 -5.77 -6.95 15.15
N ASP A 249 -4.65 -7.61 14.84
CA ASP A 249 -3.63 -7.91 15.85
C ASP A 249 -2.98 -6.64 16.42
N VAL A 250 -2.73 -5.63 15.59
CA VAL A 250 -2.24 -4.34 16.08
C VAL A 250 -3.33 -3.67 16.95
N ALA A 251 -4.59 -3.63 16.49
CA ALA A 251 -5.68 -3.08 17.28
C ALA A 251 -5.83 -3.81 18.63
N LYS A 252 -5.75 -5.14 18.64
CA LYS A 252 -5.79 -5.95 19.87
C LYS A 252 -4.65 -5.61 20.83
N LYS A 253 -3.42 -5.44 20.31
CA LYS A 253 -2.26 -5.00 21.11
C LYS A 253 -2.45 -3.60 21.69
N ASP A 254 -3.16 -2.73 20.96
CA ASP A 254 -3.47 -1.37 21.36
C ASP A 254 -4.73 -1.28 22.27
N GLY A 255 -5.34 -2.42 22.62
CA GLY A 255 -6.42 -2.53 23.60
C GLY A 255 -7.81 -2.75 23.02
N ALA A 256 -7.98 -2.96 21.72
CA ALA A 256 -9.27 -3.30 21.14
C ALA A 256 -9.75 -4.68 21.61
N ASN A 257 -11.03 -4.77 21.96
CA ASN A 257 -11.70 -6.04 22.26
C ASN A 257 -12.10 -6.71 20.94
N VAL A 258 -11.16 -7.43 20.33
CA VAL A 258 -11.33 -8.04 19.01
C VAL A 258 -10.70 -9.41 18.92
N THR A 259 -11.39 -10.33 18.27
CA THR A 259 -10.88 -11.65 17.88
C THR A 259 -11.30 -11.95 16.44
N TYR A 260 -10.65 -12.93 15.80
CA TYR A 260 -10.95 -13.38 14.44
C TYR A 260 -10.56 -14.83 14.24
N THR A 261 -10.98 -15.44 13.13
CA THR A 261 -10.60 -16.80 12.73
C THR A 261 -9.87 -16.80 11.40
N PHE A 262 -8.94 -17.75 11.23
CA PHE A 262 -8.34 -18.07 9.94
C PHE A 262 -9.13 -19.14 9.16
N ASN A 263 -10.22 -19.68 9.73
CA ASN A 263 -11.04 -20.61 8.98
C ASN A 263 -11.69 -19.89 7.79
N GLU A 264 -11.56 -20.46 6.61
CA GLU A 264 -12.00 -19.86 5.33
C GLU A 264 -11.35 -18.50 4.99
N ALA A 265 -10.25 -18.13 5.65
CA ALA A 265 -9.52 -16.91 5.33
C ALA A 265 -9.03 -16.92 3.87
N LEU A 266 -9.00 -15.73 3.26
CA LEU A 266 -8.46 -15.52 1.92
C LEU A 266 -7.03 -15.04 2.04
N SER A 267 -6.08 -15.83 1.56
CA SER A 267 -4.67 -15.45 1.50
C SER A 267 -4.38 -14.68 0.22
N ASP A 268 -3.68 -13.56 0.35
CA ASP A 268 -3.17 -12.76 -0.76
C ASP A 268 -1.82 -12.16 -0.35
N TYR A 269 -1.15 -11.49 -1.27
CA TYR A 269 0.12 -10.82 -1.01
C TYR A 269 0.12 -9.39 -1.55
N ASP A 270 0.79 -8.50 -0.81
CA ASP A 270 1.19 -7.21 -1.35
C ASP A 270 2.54 -7.33 -2.05
N CYS A 271 2.79 -6.50 -3.02
CA CYS A 271 4.05 -6.47 -3.75
C CYS A 271 4.50 -5.07 -4.11
N PHE A 272 5.79 -4.94 -4.39
CA PHE A 272 6.39 -3.72 -4.90
C PHE A 272 6.38 -3.71 -6.42
N GLY A 273 5.81 -2.66 -7.01
CA GLY A 273 5.86 -2.39 -8.45
C GLY A 273 6.49 -1.04 -8.74
N ILE A 274 7.15 -0.92 -9.88
CA ILE A 274 7.74 0.33 -10.37
C ILE A 274 6.81 0.89 -11.46
N PRO A 275 6.24 2.10 -11.29
CA PRO A 275 5.41 2.72 -12.30
C PRO A 275 6.16 2.91 -13.63
N LYS A 276 5.49 2.69 -14.75
CA LYS A 276 6.05 2.96 -16.08
C LYS A 276 6.41 4.43 -16.22
N GLY A 277 7.69 4.72 -16.54
CA GLY A 277 8.18 6.09 -16.61
C GLY A 277 8.49 6.72 -15.26
N ALA A 278 8.70 5.93 -14.21
CA ALA A 278 9.16 6.41 -12.90
C ALA A 278 10.42 7.30 -13.05
N PRO A 279 10.46 8.47 -12.38
CA PRO A 279 11.57 9.43 -12.52
C PRO A 279 12.93 8.82 -12.18
N ASN A 280 12.99 7.98 -11.15
CA ASN A 280 14.22 7.35 -10.64
C ASN A 280 14.17 5.81 -10.80
N LYS A 281 13.70 5.32 -11.97
CA LYS A 281 13.47 3.90 -12.22
C LYS A 281 14.66 3.00 -11.84
N ASP A 282 15.86 3.36 -12.27
CA ASP A 282 17.05 2.52 -12.06
C ASP A 282 17.44 2.50 -10.58
N LEU A 283 17.29 3.63 -9.89
CA LEU A 283 17.50 3.71 -8.45
C LEU A 283 16.42 2.95 -7.67
N ALA A 284 15.15 3.01 -8.12
CA ALA A 284 14.06 2.24 -7.55
C ALA A 284 14.28 0.74 -7.70
N MET A 285 14.84 0.29 -8.83
CA MET A 285 15.20 -1.12 -9.05
C MET A 285 16.31 -1.58 -8.09
N GLN A 286 17.33 -0.73 -7.86
CA GLN A 286 18.38 -1.00 -6.87
C GLN A 286 17.83 -1.04 -5.44
N PHE A 287 16.95 -0.09 -5.10
CA PHE A 287 16.30 -0.09 -3.80
C PHE A 287 15.36 -1.29 -3.61
N LEU A 288 14.64 -1.69 -4.66
CA LEU A 288 13.83 -2.91 -4.65
C LEU A 288 14.69 -4.15 -4.37
N ALA A 289 15.84 -4.27 -5.04
CA ALA A 289 16.78 -5.36 -4.79
C ALA A 289 17.26 -5.39 -3.33
N GLU A 290 17.55 -4.21 -2.75
CA GLU A 290 17.96 -4.13 -1.35
C GLU A 290 16.82 -4.54 -0.41
N VAL A 291 15.64 -3.93 -0.54
CA VAL A 291 14.51 -4.14 0.39
C VAL A 291 13.91 -5.55 0.29
N SER A 292 14.16 -6.25 -0.81
CA SER A 292 13.71 -7.63 -1.03
C SER A 292 14.60 -8.70 -0.38
N LYS A 293 15.69 -8.32 0.26
CA LYS A 293 16.57 -9.28 0.92
C LYS A 293 15.90 -9.95 2.12
N PRO A 294 16.14 -11.26 2.33
CA PRO A 294 15.49 -12.03 3.41
C PRO A 294 15.65 -11.44 4.80
N GLU A 295 16.81 -10.81 5.10
CA GLU A 295 17.06 -10.20 6.39
C GLU A 295 16.11 -9.05 6.75
N TYR A 296 15.54 -8.35 5.75
CA TYR A 296 14.53 -7.33 5.98
C TYR A 296 13.12 -7.94 6.03
N GLN A 297 12.80 -8.81 5.07
CA GLN A 297 11.49 -9.44 4.96
C GLN A 297 11.14 -10.21 6.22
N ALA A 298 12.08 -10.96 6.79
CA ALA A 298 11.90 -11.73 8.01
C ALA A 298 11.60 -10.89 9.27
N ASN A 299 11.84 -9.57 9.23
CA ASN A 299 11.54 -8.69 10.36
C ASN A 299 10.08 -8.22 10.37
N LEU A 300 9.36 -8.29 9.27
CA LEU A 300 8.00 -7.75 9.16
C LEU A 300 7.02 -8.38 10.19
N PRO A 301 7.01 -9.70 10.41
CA PRO A 301 6.09 -10.33 11.38
C PRO A 301 6.25 -9.85 12.83
N PHE A 302 7.39 -9.27 13.20
CA PHE A 302 7.59 -8.71 14.55
C PHE A 302 6.86 -7.36 14.74
N HIS A 303 6.46 -6.70 13.67
CA HIS A 303 5.82 -5.39 13.67
C HIS A 303 4.35 -5.42 13.26
N ILE A 304 3.97 -6.37 12.40
CA ILE A 304 2.60 -6.65 11.99
C ILE A 304 2.51 -8.14 11.64
N THR A 305 1.42 -8.80 12.01
CA THR A 305 1.24 -10.25 11.85
C THR A 305 0.88 -10.59 10.38
N TYR A 306 1.78 -10.25 9.49
CA TYR A 306 1.80 -10.68 8.08
C TYR A 306 3.00 -11.60 7.87
N GLY A 307 2.89 -12.51 6.90
CA GLY A 307 4.01 -13.35 6.50
C GLY A 307 5.08 -12.53 5.72
N PRO A 308 6.33 -12.97 5.75
CA PRO A 308 7.36 -12.40 4.90
C PRO A 308 7.20 -12.81 3.44
#